data_aa85f8f1ece9af320845234dcd8816d8
#
_entry.id   aa85f8f1ece9af320845234dcd8816d8
#
_cell.length_a   1.000
_cell.length_b   1.000
_cell.length_c   1.000
_cell.angle_alpha   90.00
_cell.angle_beta   90.00
_cell.angle_gamma   90.00
#
_symmetry.space_group_name_H-M   'P 1'
#
loop_
_entity.id
_entity.type
_entity.pdbx_description
1 polymer ?
#
loop_
_entity_poly.entity_id
_entity_poly.type
_entity_poly.pdbx_seq_one_letter_code
_entity_poly.pdbx_strand_id
1 'polypeptide(L)'
;LSGCSYHIPKEALTLQPEAASLRRLQTRRFDTSDESELLQASLSVLQDLGFELDESEAKLGLLVASKNRDATDAVQITNKIIVGVFVGTNIPVDVTQRIRISLVTRAMSPRESTVRITFQRMVWNDLGQISRIESLEDPALYQEFFSKLSKSLFLEAHNI
;
A
#
# COMPACT_ATOMS: atom_id res chain seq x y z
N LEU A 1 -0.22 -48.30 -8.23
CA LEU A 1 -0.07 -46.95 -7.63
C LEU A 1 -0.20 -45.91 -8.73
N SER A 2 -1.42 -45.41 -8.97
CA SER A 2 -1.66 -44.32 -9.93
C SER A 2 -1.26 -42.99 -9.25
N GLY A 3 -0.08 -42.49 -9.62
CA GLY A 3 0.35 -41.16 -9.26
C GLY A 3 -0.49 -40.12 -9.99
N CYS A 4 -1.26 -39.30 -9.28
CA CYS A 4 -1.91 -38.13 -9.85
C CYS A 4 -0.81 -37.16 -10.28
N SER A 5 -0.50 -37.13 -11.56
CA SER A 5 0.37 -36.12 -12.17
C SER A 5 -0.40 -34.82 -12.18
N TYR A 6 -0.12 -33.94 -11.24
CA TYR A 6 -0.67 -32.58 -11.21
C TYR A 6 0.06 -31.75 -12.28
N HIS A 7 -0.60 -31.55 -13.40
CA HIS A 7 -0.04 -30.73 -14.48
C HIS A 7 -0.45 -29.27 -14.23
N ILE A 8 0.53 -28.45 -13.78
CA ILE A 8 0.34 -27.00 -13.68
C ILE A 8 0.42 -26.42 -15.08
N PRO A 9 -0.64 -25.78 -15.61
CA PRO A 9 -0.57 -25.12 -16.91
C PRO A 9 0.55 -24.07 -16.93
N LYS A 10 1.30 -23.97 -18.01
CA LYS A 10 2.38 -22.97 -18.14
C LYS A 10 1.88 -21.55 -17.98
N GLU A 11 0.65 -21.29 -18.38
CA GLU A 11 -0.04 -20.01 -18.26
C GLU A 11 -0.27 -19.59 -16.80
N ALA A 12 -0.40 -20.55 -15.88
CA ALA A 12 -0.54 -20.27 -14.44
C ALA A 12 0.76 -19.72 -13.81
N LEU A 13 1.90 -19.92 -14.48
CA LEU A 13 3.21 -19.44 -14.05
C LEU A 13 3.62 -18.12 -14.73
N THR A 14 2.84 -17.64 -15.70
CA THR A 14 3.09 -16.36 -16.37
C THR A 14 2.29 -15.25 -15.73
N LEU A 15 2.97 -14.15 -15.38
CA LEU A 15 2.29 -12.93 -14.91
C LEU A 15 1.43 -12.36 -16.05
N GLN A 16 0.14 -12.22 -15.78
CA GLN A 16 -0.76 -11.52 -16.69
C GLN A 16 -0.24 -10.09 -16.92
N PRO A 17 -0.37 -9.51 -18.14
CA PRO A 17 0.09 -8.15 -18.43
C PRO A 17 -0.46 -7.09 -17.47
N GLU A 18 -1.71 -7.24 -17.06
CA GLU A 18 -2.39 -6.35 -16.11
C GLU A 18 -1.72 -6.43 -14.72
N ALA A 19 -1.43 -7.64 -14.25
CA ALA A 19 -0.74 -7.85 -12.98
C ALA A 19 0.70 -7.30 -13.00
N ALA A 20 1.38 -7.37 -14.13
CA ALA A 20 2.70 -6.79 -14.31
C ALA A 20 2.65 -5.25 -14.32
N SER A 21 1.63 -4.66 -14.91
CA SER A 21 1.41 -3.21 -14.94
C SER A 21 1.12 -2.68 -13.54
N LEU A 22 0.22 -3.34 -12.81
CA LEU A 22 -0.09 -3.00 -11.43
C LEU A 22 1.15 -3.12 -10.53
N ARG A 23 1.93 -4.17 -10.67
CA ARG A 23 3.18 -4.33 -9.89
C ARG A 23 4.18 -3.21 -10.14
N ARG A 24 4.26 -2.67 -11.36
CA ARG A 24 5.09 -1.49 -11.67
C ARG A 24 4.61 -0.23 -10.96
N LEU A 25 3.30 -0.02 -10.85
CA LEU A 25 2.74 1.08 -10.06
C LEU A 25 3.04 0.93 -8.56
N GLN A 26 2.97 -0.29 -8.06
CA GLN A 26 3.17 -0.63 -6.65
C GLN A 26 4.62 -0.54 -6.19
N THR A 27 5.59 -0.52 -7.09
CA THR A 27 7.01 -0.68 -6.74
C THR A 27 7.84 0.50 -7.24
N ARG A 28 8.73 1.02 -6.38
CA ARG A 28 9.75 2.02 -6.75
C ARG A 28 11.10 1.66 -6.17
N ARG A 29 12.16 2.01 -6.91
CA ARG A 29 13.55 1.87 -6.48
C ARG A 29 14.05 3.17 -5.88
N PHE A 30 14.94 3.03 -4.90
CA PHE A 30 15.62 4.11 -4.21
C PHE A 30 17.11 3.82 -4.12
N ASP A 31 17.94 4.86 -4.28
CA ASP A 31 19.40 4.77 -4.28
C ASP A 31 19.96 4.75 -2.84
N THR A 32 19.45 3.84 -2.04
CA THR A 32 19.91 3.58 -0.67
C THR A 32 19.85 2.10 -0.35
N SER A 33 20.79 1.62 0.47
CA SER A 33 20.75 0.26 1.03
C SER A 33 20.17 0.24 2.44
N ASP A 34 19.84 1.40 3.00
CA ASP A 34 19.27 1.51 4.36
C ASP A 34 17.76 1.24 4.33
N GLU A 35 17.40 -0.04 4.50
CA GLU A 35 16.00 -0.47 4.56
C GLU A 35 15.28 0.11 5.79
N SER A 36 16.01 0.38 6.88
CA SER A 36 15.45 0.95 8.10
C SER A 36 15.03 2.40 7.88
N GLU A 37 15.88 3.21 7.22
CA GLU A 37 15.57 4.58 6.82
C GLU A 37 14.32 4.61 5.90
N LEU A 38 14.29 3.75 4.88
CA LEU A 38 13.14 3.62 3.98
C LEU A 38 11.86 3.25 4.71
N LEU A 39 11.94 2.34 5.66
CA LEU A 39 10.78 1.90 6.44
C LEU A 39 10.27 3.02 7.35
N GLN A 40 11.18 3.74 8.04
CA GLN A 40 10.82 4.89 8.89
C GLN A 40 10.23 6.05 8.09
N ALA A 41 10.84 6.42 6.97
CA ALA A 41 10.32 7.46 6.09
C ALA A 41 8.94 7.07 5.53
N SER A 42 8.75 5.80 5.15
CA SER A 42 7.46 5.29 4.69
C SER A 42 6.40 5.39 5.78
N LEU A 43 6.73 5.02 7.03
CA LEU A 43 5.83 5.13 8.17
C LEU A 43 5.43 6.59 8.40
N SER A 44 6.39 7.52 8.41
CA SER A 44 6.12 8.94 8.59
C SER A 44 5.17 9.47 7.51
N VAL A 45 5.40 9.12 6.24
CA VAL A 45 4.51 9.51 5.14
C VAL A 45 3.10 8.95 5.32
N LEU A 46 2.96 7.68 5.75
CA LEU A 46 1.67 7.08 5.99
C LEU A 46 0.92 7.75 7.15
N GLN A 47 1.62 8.10 8.23
CA GLN A 47 1.06 8.85 9.34
C GLN A 47 0.61 10.25 8.93
N ASP A 48 1.39 10.97 8.10
CA ASP A 48 1.01 12.26 7.52
C ASP A 48 -0.24 12.16 6.63
N LEU A 49 -0.43 11.00 6.00
CA LEU A 49 -1.63 10.68 5.22
C LEU A 49 -2.82 10.24 6.10
N GLY A 50 -2.63 10.19 7.43
CA GLY A 50 -3.66 9.85 8.41
C GLY A 50 -3.87 8.35 8.60
N PHE A 51 -2.88 7.50 8.25
CA PHE A 51 -2.91 6.07 8.53
C PHE A 51 -2.34 5.79 9.92
N GLU A 52 -2.92 4.82 10.58
CA GLU A 52 -2.44 4.28 11.86
C GLU A 52 -1.63 3.00 11.60
N LEU A 53 -0.52 2.85 12.32
CA LEU A 53 0.31 1.65 12.24
C LEU A 53 -0.40 0.48 12.91
N ASP A 54 -0.65 -0.59 12.17
CA ASP A 54 -1.20 -1.83 12.70
C ASP A 54 -0.09 -2.81 13.09
N GLU A 55 0.95 -2.94 12.26
CA GLU A 55 2.03 -3.89 12.44
C GLU A 55 3.32 -3.39 11.77
N SER A 56 4.46 -3.63 12.40
CA SER A 56 5.77 -3.37 11.83
C SER A 56 6.75 -4.47 12.22
N GLU A 57 7.39 -5.08 11.23
CA GLU A 57 8.46 -6.07 11.42
C GLU A 57 9.71 -5.58 10.66
N ALA A 58 10.55 -4.82 11.37
CA ALA A 58 11.71 -4.16 10.78
C ALA A 58 12.71 -5.15 10.18
N LYS A 59 12.88 -6.36 10.76
CA LYS A 59 13.78 -7.39 10.23
C LYS A 59 13.34 -7.96 8.88
N LEU A 60 12.04 -7.90 8.59
CA LEU A 60 11.46 -8.34 7.33
C LEU A 60 11.21 -7.17 6.38
N GLY A 61 11.48 -5.93 6.81
CA GLY A 61 11.15 -4.74 6.05
C GLY A 61 9.64 -4.58 5.82
N LEU A 62 8.80 -5.09 6.72
CA LEU A 62 7.35 -5.13 6.58
C LEU A 62 6.68 -4.07 7.46
N LEU A 63 5.68 -3.40 6.87
CA LEU A 63 4.81 -2.45 7.56
C LEU A 63 3.38 -2.65 7.08
N VAL A 64 2.44 -2.69 8.02
CA VAL A 64 1.00 -2.71 7.78
C VAL A 64 0.38 -1.51 8.50
N ALA A 65 -0.42 -0.76 7.79
CA ALA A 65 -1.12 0.40 8.32
C ALA A 65 -2.56 0.43 7.81
N SER A 66 -3.44 1.08 8.53
CA SER A 66 -4.83 1.22 8.11
C SER A 66 -5.42 2.57 8.46
N LYS A 67 -6.49 2.92 7.73
CA LYS A 67 -7.26 4.12 7.95
C LYS A 67 -8.74 3.79 7.84
N ASN A 68 -9.50 4.13 8.89
CA ASN A 68 -10.96 4.02 8.88
C ASN A 68 -11.57 5.21 8.15
N ARG A 69 -12.71 4.99 7.53
CA ARG A 69 -13.56 6.09 7.08
C ARG A 69 -14.38 6.58 8.28
N ASP A 70 -14.00 7.72 8.84
CA ASP A 70 -14.82 8.46 9.80
C ASP A 70 -15.45 9.67 9.10
N ALA A 71 -16.71 9.92 9.40
CA ALA A 71 -17.45 11.07 8.84
C ALA A 71 -16.80 12.42 9.24
N THR A 72 -16.04 12.44 10.34
CA THR A 72 -15.35 13.62 10.86
C THR A 72 -14.07 13.94 10.06
N ASP A 73 -13.43 12.96 9.47
CA ASP A 73 -12.19 13.15 8.72
C ASP A 73 -12.37 13.86 7.38
N ALA A 74 -13.57 13.87 6.85
CA ALA A 74 -13.87 14.53 5.56
C ALA A 74 -13.58 16.06 5.57
N VAL A 75 -13.50 16.68 6.73
CA VAL A 75 -13.32 18.15 6.88
C VAL A 75 -11.85 18.54 7.04
N GLN A 76 -10.97 17.65 7.50
CA GLN A 76 -9.57 17.99 7.82
C GLN A 76 -8.52 17.44 6.84
N ILE A 77 -8.91 16.64 5.85
CA ILE A 77 -7.94 15.96 5.00
C ILE A 77 -7.56 16.83 3.80
N THR A 78 -6.35 17.35 3.83
CA THR A 78 -5.70 18.07 2.73
C THR A 78 -5.37 17.19 1.52
N ASN A 79 -5.51 15.88 1.65
CA ASN A 79 -5.14 14.89 0.63
C ASN A 79 -6.37 14.47 -0.20
N LYS A 80 -6.65 15.23 -1.25
CA LYS A 80 -7.81 15.04 -2.13
C LYS A 80 -7.92 13.64 -2.75
N ILE A 81 -6.80 12.96 -2.99
CA ILE A 81 -6.79 11.65 -3.67
C ILE A 81 -7.26 10.54 -2.72
N ILE A 82 -6.76 10.52 -1.48
CA ILE A 82 -7.16 9.52 -0.49
C ILE A 82 -8.61 9.74 -0.05
N VAL A 83 -9.05 11.01 0.07
CA VAL A 83 -10.47 11.32 0.27
C VAL A 83 -11.31 10.82 -0.90
N GLY A 84 -10.86 11.05 -2.13
CA GLY A 84 -11.54 10.58 -3.35
C GLY A 84 -11.75 9.06 -3.36
N VAL A 85 -10.82 8.29 -2.83
CA VAL A 85 -10.94 6.82 -2.71
C VAL A 85 -12.09 6.42 -1.78
N PHE A 86 -12.37 7.19 -0.72
CA PHE A 86 -13.52 6.94 0.15
C PHE A 86 -14.85 7.47 -0.41
N VAL A 87 -14.81 8.61 -1.10
CA VAL A 87 -16.02 9.32 -1.57
C VAL A 87 -16.49 8.83 -2.94
N GLY A 88 -15.56 8.43 -3.81
CA GLY A 88 -15.86 8.05 -5.20
C GLY A 88 -16.52 6.67 -5.39
N THR A 89 -17.04 6.06 -4.33
CA THR A 89 -17.66 4.73 -4.39
C THR A 89 -19.17 4.82 -4.16
N ASN A 90 -19.94 4.05 -4.94
CA ASN A 90 -21.36 3.81 -4.72
C ASN A 90 -21.63 2.92 -3.48
N ILE A 91 -20.77 3.00 -2.46
CA ILE A 91 -20.95 2.23 -1.22
C ILE A 91 -21.81 3.09 -0.28
N PRO A 92 -22.90 2.54 0.27
CA PRO A 92 -23.77 3.25 1.20
C PRO A 92 -22.98 3.86 2.37
N VAL A 93 -23.41 5.03 2.84
CA VAL A 93 -22.72 5.80 3.90
C VAL A 93 -22.71 5.06 5.24
N ASP A 94 -23.66 4.15 5.43
CA ASP A 94 -23.87 3.40 6.68
C ASP A 94 -22.98 2.18 6.82
N VAL A 95 -22.07 1.95 5.87
CA VAL A 95 -21.18 0.77 5.85
C VAL A 95 -19.79 1.16 6.32
N THR A 96 -19.25 0.43 7.28
CA THR A 96 -17.88 0.64 7.75
C THR A 96 -16.89 0.27 6.67
N GLN A 97 -15.98 1.18 6.38
CA GLN A 97 -14.89 0.98 5.42
C GLN A 97 -13.55 1.25 6.07
N ARG A 98 -12.55 0.47 5.66
CA ARG A 98 -11.14 0.67 6.04
C ARG A 98 -10.27 0.52 4.81
N ILE A 99 -9.30 1.41 4.64
CA ILE A 99 -8.19 1.19 3.72
C ILE A 99 -7.05 0.59 4.51
N ARG A 100 -6.58 -0.57 4.05
CA ARG A 100 -5.40 -1.25 4.58
C ARG A 100 -4.26 -1.11 3.59
N ILE A 101 -3.07 -0.83 4.12
CA ILE A 101 -1.83 -0.75 3.38
C ILE A 101 -0.92 -1.87 3.84
N SER A 102 -0.28 -2.53 2.88
CA SER A 102 0.87 -3.40 3.14
C SER A 102 2.06 -2.88 2.37
N LEU A 103 3.16 -2.64 3.05
CA LEU A 103 4.40 -2.13 2.48
C LEU A 103 5.55 -3.06 2.81
N VAL A 104 6.40 -3.31 1.83
CA VAL A 104 7.61 -4.12 1.97
C VAL A 104 8.79 -3.36 1.39
N THR A 105 9.86 -3.24 2.18
CA THR A 105 11.18 -2.79 1.70
C THR A 105 12.06 -4.00 1.44
N ARG A 106 12.94 -3.92 0.44
CA ARG A 106 13.89 -4.96 0.13
C ARG A 106 15.16 -4.38 -0.49
N ALA A 107 16.30 -4.68 0.12
CA ALA A 107 17.60 -4.41 -0.51
C ALA A 107 17.79 -5.28 -1.76
N MET A 108 18.16 -4.65 -2.86
CA MET A 108 18.42 -5.29 -4.15
C MET A 108 19.91 -5.38 -4.43
N SER A 109 20.67 -4.42 -3.91
CA SER A 109 22.14 -4.34 -4.01
C SER A 109 22.69 -3.52 -2.84
N PRO A 110 24.03 -3.42 -2.67
CA PRO A 110 24.61 -2.55 -1.64
C PRO A 110 24.29 -1.06 -1.76
N ARG A 111 23.65 -0.64 -2.84
CA ARG A 111 23.31 0.78 -3.10
C ARG A 111 21.87 1.02 -3.49
N GLU A 112 21.08 -0.02 -3.57
CA GLU A 112 19.72 0.09 -4.11
C GLU A 112 18.75 -0.77 -3.31
N SER A 113 17.63 -0.18 -2.94
CA SER A 113 16.50 -0.89 -2.34
C SER A 113 15.21 -0.60 -3.09
N THR A 114 14.25 -1.48 -2.94
CA THR A 114 12.89 -1.30 -3.46
C THR A 114 11.91 -1.12 -2.33
N VAL A 115 10.91 -0.28 -2.57
CA VAL A 115 9.69 -0.19 -1.75
C VAL A 115 8.53 -0.66 -2.60
N ARG A 116 7.77 -1.60 -2.09
CA ARG A 116 6.50 -2.04 -2.68
C ARG A 116 5.37 -1.77 -1.71
N ILE A 117 4.34 -1.06 -2.18
CA ILE A 117 3.14 -0.74 -1.43
C ILE A 117 1.90 -1.27 -2.14
N THR A 118 0.94 -1.78 -1.37
CA THR A 118 -0.37 -2.19 -1.86
C THR A 118 -1.46 -1.56 -1.02
N PHE A 119 -2.54 -1.12 -1.66
CA PHE A 119 -3.71 -0.56 -1.02
C PHE A 119 -4.89 -1.48 -1.23
N GLN A 120 -5.62 -1.78 -0.17
CA GLN A 120 -6.82 -2.59 -0.20
C GLN A 120 -7.95 -1.87 0.52
N ARG A 121 -9.15 -1.91 -0.05
CA ARG A 121 -10.38 -1.49 0.64
C ARG A 121 -11.04 -2.71 1.24
N MET A 122 -11.37 -2.60 2.52
CA MET A 122 -12.16 -3.58 3.25
C MET A 122 -13.50 -2.95 3.63
N VAL A 123 -14.58 -3.65 3.38
CA VAL A 123 -15.95 -3.20 3.67
C VAL A 123 -16.62 -4.21 4.57
N TRP A 124 -17.27 -3.72 5.65
CA TRP A 124 -18.05 -4.54 6.57
C TRP A 124 -19.54 -4.26 6.39
N ASN A 125 -20.34 -5.29 6.54
CA ASN A 125 -21.80 -5.18 6.59
C ASN A 125 -22.25 -4.78 8.02
N ASP A 126 -23.55 -4.57 8.17
CA ASP A 126 -24.23 -4.24 9.43
C ASP A 126 -24.10 -5.33 10.52
N LEU A 127 -23.75 -6.56 10.13
CA LEU A 127 -23.45 -7.67 11.04
C LEU A 127 -21.97 -7.71 11.48
N GLY A 128 -21.15 -6.74 11.07
CA GLY A 128 -19.74 -6.71 11.38
C GLY A 128 -18.87 -7.73 10.64
N GLN A 129 -19.40 -8.33 9.56
CA GLN A 129 -18.66 -9.27 8.74
C GLN A 129 -18.05 -8.57 7.53
N ILE A 130 -16.87 -9.01 7.11
CA ILE A 130 -16.25 -8.50 5.88
C ILE A 130 -17.09 -8.95 4.70
N SER A 131 -17.67 -7.98 3.99
CA SER A 131 -18.52 -8.22 2.81
C SER A 131 -17.75 -8.08 1.50
N ARG A 132 -16.65 -7.29 1.51
CA ARG A 132 -15.81 -7.04 0.33
C ARG A 132 -14.38 -6.73 0.71
N ILE A 133 -13.45 -7.27 -0.07
CA ILE A 133 -12.04 -6.86 -0.09
C ILE A 133 -11.69 -6.60 -1.56
N GLU A 134 -11.18 -5.42 -1.87
CA GLU A 134 -10.78 -5.05 -3.24
C GLU A 134 -9.44 -4.35 -3.26
N SER A 135 -8.60 -4.65 -4.26
CA SER A 135 -7.39 -3.90 -4.55
C SER A 135 -7.74 -2.52 -5.08
N LEU A 136 -7.03 -1.50 -4.60
CA LEU A 136 -7.12 -0.15 -5.15
C LEU A 136 -5.98 0.02 -6.16
N GLU A 137 -6.34 0.30 -7.41
CA GLU A 137 -5.42 0.30 -8.55
C GLU A 137 -5.28 1.68 -9.20
N ASP A 138 -5.82 2.73 -8.56
CA ASP A 138 -5.71 4.10 -9.06
C ASP A 138 -4.23 4.54 -9.07
N PRO A 139 -3.63 4.84 -10.24
CA PRO A 139 -2.24 5.28 -10.33
C PRO A 139 -1.93 6.53 -9.49
N ALA A 140 -2.89 7.44 -9.34
CA ALA A 140 -2.70 8.67 -8.60
C ALA A 140 -2.41 8.41 -7.11
N LEU A 141 -3.00 7.36 -6.53
CA LEU A 141 -2.78 6.94 -5.16
C LEU A 141 -1.32 6.54 -4.92
N TYR A 142 -0.76 5.73 -5.81
CA TYR A 142 0.64 5.28 -5.76
C TYR A 142 1.61 6.43 -6.02
N GLN A 143 1.30 7.28 -6.99
CA GLN A 143 2.13 8.44 -7.33
C GLN A 143 2.21 9.44 -6.16
N GLU A 144 1.11 9.69 -5.47
CA GLU A 144 1.11 10.57 -4.30
C GLU A 144 2.00 10.02 -3.20
N PHE A 145 1.83 8.74 -2.84
CA PHE A 145 2.65 8.10 -1.82
C PHE A 145 4.15 8.19 -2.16
N PHE A 146 4.54 7.75 -3.35
CA PHE A 146 5.94 7.73 -3.75
C PHE A 146 6.56 9.13 -3.93
N SER A 147 5.77 10.13 -4.32
CA SER A 147 6.23 11.52 -4.37
C SER A 147 6.54 12.06 -2.99
N LYS A 148 5.67 11.78 -2.01
CA LYS A 148 5.89 12.16 -0.61
C LYS A 148 7.09 11.43 -0.01
N LEU A 149 7.23 10.13 -0.27
CA LEU A 149 8.36 9.33 0.20
C LEU A 149 9.69 9.85 -0.36
N SER A 150 9.75 10.11 -1.67
CA SER A 150 10.94 10.67 -2.30
C SER A 150 11.33 12.03 -1.71
N LYS A 151 10.34 12.88 -1.41
CA LYS A 151 10.56 14.17 -0.77
C LYS A 151 11.07 14.02 0.67
N SER A 152 10.49 13.11 1.45
CA SER A 152 10.92 12.83 2.83
C SER A 152 12.37 12.40 2.88
N LEU A 153 12.76 11.42 2.08
CA LEU A 153 14.14 10.92 1.99
C LEU A 153 15.13 12.02 1.53
N PHE A 154 14.72 12.87 0.59
CA PHE A 154 15.56 13.99 0.17
C PHE A 154 15.82 14.99 1.31
N LEU A 155 14.79 15.32 2.09
CA LEU A 155 14.90 16.25 3.21
C LEU A 155 15.79 15.68 4.34
N GLU A 156 15.62 14.40 4.67
CA GLU A 156 16.43 13.71 5.67
C GLU A 156 17.91 13.65 5.26
N ALA A 157 18.21 13.30 4.00
CA ALA A 157 19.58 13.27 3.47
C ALA A 157 20.28 14.63 3.51
N HIS A 158 19.55 15.73 3.49
CA HIS A 158 20.09 17.10 3.50
C HIS A 158 19.94 17.81 4.86
N ASN A 159 19.42 17.13 5.88
CA ASN A 159 19.17 17.68 7.22
C ASN A 159 18.36 19.00 7.19
N ILE A 160 17.33 19.05 6.35
CA ILE A 160 16.46 20.22 6.17
C ILE A 160 15.10 19.97 6.84
#